data_790dd8fe79cedddba241290278eb975f
#
_entry.id   790dd8fe79cedddba241290278eb975f
#
_cell.length_a   1.000
_cell.length_b   1.000
_cell.length_c   1.000
_cell.angle_alpha   90.00
_cell.angle_beta   90.00
_cell.angle_gamma   90.00
#
_symmetry.space_group_name_H-M   'P 1'
#
loop_
_entity.id
_entity.type
_entity.pdbx_description
1 polymer ?
#
loop_
_entity_poly.entity_id
_entity_poly.type
_entity_poly.pdbx_seq_one_letter_code
_entity_poly.pdbx_strand_id
1 'polypeptide(L)'
;MLFRSINQADIFVIQDDVKFDERVTNRNKIISSTGYTQLNVPISKGHKFLKIKDVKINNLIPWRKINWKKITSGYNNAKYFHLYKDYFKNLYEKEWEFLFKLNFETLKKCMDWLGIKTEIVIESDLNVDGTSTERLVNVCKAVGADTYISGISGGDYLDEKLFEKITLN
;
A
#
# COMPACT_ATOMS: atom_id res chain seq x y z
N MET A 1 4.70 -5.89 -9.53
CA MET A 1 3.95 -5.02 -10.45
C MET A 1 3.74 -3.62 -9.89
N LEU A 2 3.43 -3.44 -8.60
CA LEU A 2 3.12 -2.13 -7.99
C LEU A 2 4.14 -1.01 -8.33
N PHE A 3 5.40 -1.17 -7.98
CA PHE A 3 6.42 -0.13 -8.21
C PHE A 3 6.66 0.19 -9.70
N ARG A 4 6.47 -0.79 -10.60
CA ARG A 4 6.54 -0.53 -12.04
C ARG A 4 5.41 0.39 -12.49
N SER A 5 4.18 0.14 -12.04
CA SER A 5 3.03 0.98 -12.37
C SER A 5 3.18 2.39 -11.78
N ILE A 6 3.65 2.49 -10.53
CA ILE A 6 3.92 3.79 -9.91
C ILE A 6 4.93 4.58 -10.74
N ASN A 7 6.04 3.95 -11.17
CA ASN A 7 7.10 4.63 -11.94
C ASN A 7 6.68 5.02 -13.36
N GLN A 8 5.52 4.57 -13.85
CA GLN A 8 5.00 4.91 -15.17
C GLN A 8 3.97 6.05 -15.13
N ALA A 9 3.54 6.46 -13.93
CA ALA A 9 2.57 7.52 -13.72
C ALA A 9 3.25 8.80 -13.21
N ASP A 10 2.67 9.95 -13.51
CA ASP A 10 3.07 11.23 -12.95
C ASP A 10 2.53 11.39 -11.53
N ILE A 11 1.31 10.88 -11.27
CA ILE A 11 0.65 10.91 -9.98
C ILE A 11 0.19 9.50 -9.62
N PHE A 12 0.46 9.07 -8.39
CA PHE A 12 -0.03 7.82 -7.83
C PHE A 12 -0.99 8.10 -6.67
N VAL A 13 -2.28 7.83 -6.89
CA VAL A 13 -3.31 8.01 -5.84
C VAL A 13 -3.45 6.73 -5.03
N ILE A 14 -3.26 6.84 -3.71
CA ILE A 14 -3.47 5.73 -2.79
C ILE A 14 -4.91 5.76 -2.30
N GLN A 15 -5.66 4.72 -2.64
CA GLN A 15 -7.05 4.54 -2.21
C GLN A 15 -7.11 4.03 -0.77
N ASP A 16 -7.12 4.95 0.19
CA ASP A 16 -7.21 4.66 1.62
C ASP A 16 -8.64 4.74 2.17
N ASP A 17 -9.55 5.34 1.39
CA ASP A 17 -10.97 5.56 1.75
C ASP A 17 -11.91 4.45 1.26
N VAL A 18 -11.36 3.32 0.82
CA VAL A 18 -12.09 2.12 0.41
C VAL A 18 -12.13 1.08 1.52
N LYS A 19 -13.08 0.14 1.42
CA LYS A 19 -13.24 -0.94 2.38
C LYS A 19 -11.97 -1.79 2.51
N PHE A 20 -11.59 -2.06 3.74
CA PHE A 20 -10.44 -2.91 4.07
C PHE A 20 -10.64 -4.37 3.62
N ASP A 21 -9.62 -4.95 2.98
CA ASP A 21 -9.52 -6.39 2.68
C ASP A 21 -8.33 -7.01 3.44
N GLU A 22 -8.64 -7.84 4.43
CA GLU A 22 -7.67 -8.51 5.28
C GLU A 22 -6.73 -9.46 4.52
N ARG A 23 -7.14 -9.93 3.33
CA ARG A 23 -6.36 -10.92 2.59
C ARG A 23 -5.07 -10.36 2.00
N VAL A 24 -5.00 -9.07 1.73
CA VAL A 24 -3.89 -8.45 1.00
C VAL A 24 -3.22 -7.30 1.73
N THR A 25 -3.89 -6.64 2.66
CA THR A 25 -3.45 -5.35 3.18
C THR A 25 -2.49 -5.45 4.37
N ASN A 26 -2.62 -6.50 5.21
CA ASN A 26 -1.89 -6.64 6.48
C ASN A 26 -0.86 -7.77 6.52
N ARG A 27 -0.55 -8.39 5.39
CA ARG A 27 0.39 -9.52 5.33
C ARG A 27 1.28 -9.48 4.09
N ASN A 28 2.49 -10.05 4.22
CA ASN A 28 3.44 -10.20 3.13
C ASN A 28 4.27 -11.47 3.30
N LYS A 29 4.88 -11.96 2.22
CA LYS A 29 5.76 -13.12 2.23
C LYS A 29 7.22 -12.69 2.17
N ILE A 30 8.06 -13.35 2.95
CA ILE A 30 9.51 -13.18 2.93
C ILE A 30 10.20 -14.54 2.85
N ILE A 31 11.47 -14.56 2.44
CA ILE A 31 12.31 -15.75 2.42
C ILE A 31 12.48 -16.33 3.83
N SER A 32 12.54 -17.66 3.91
CA SER A 32 12.91 -18.43 5.09
C SER A 32 13.79 -19.62 4.71
N SER A 33 14.37 -20.29 5.67
CA SER A 33 15.19 -21.52 5.44
C SER A 33 14.43 -22.65 4.75
N THR A 34 13.10 -22.67 4.84
CA THR A 34 12.23 -23.71 4.26
C THR A 34 11.42 -23.21 3.06
N GLY A 35 11.83 -22.12 2.42
CA GLY A 35 11.16 -21.50 1.27
C GLY A 35 10.67 -20.10 1.58
N TYR A 36 9.52 -19.94 2.20
CA TYR A 36 9.02 -18.62 2.63
C TYR A 36 8.27 -18.66 3.95
N THR A 37 8.21 -17.53 4.63
CA THR A 37 7.36 -17.31 5.81
C THR A 37 6.52 -16.07 5.62
N GLN A 38 5.42 -15.98 6.36
CA GLN A 38 4.51 -14.84 6.27
C GLN A 38 4.81 -13.83 7.39
N LEU A 39 5.00 -12.58 7.01
CA LEU A 39 4.84 -11.45 7.91
C LEU A 39 3.35 -11.14 8.05
N ASN A 40 2.90 -10.88 9.25
CA ASN A 40 1.53 -10.52 9.53
C ASN A 40 1.48 -9.38 10.54
N VAL A 41 0.67 -8.37 10.26
CA VAL A 41 0.36 -7.30 11.19
C VAL A 41 -1.04 -7.57 11.73
N PRO A 42 -1.19 -7.91 13.03
CA PRO A 42 -2.49 -8.18 13.61
C PRO A 42 -3.32 -6.91 13.69
N ILE A 43 -4.60 -7.02 13.37
CA ILE A 43 -5.54 -5.90 13.39
C ILE A 43 -6.56 -6.07 14.51
N SER A 44 -7.06 -4.94 15.00
CA SER A 44 -8.05 -4.91 16.06
C SER A 44 -9.39 -5.47 15.60
N LYS A 45 -10.18 -6.01 16.52
CA LYS A 45 -11.54 -6.50 16.23
C LYS A 45 -12.43 -5.36 15.69
N GLY A 46 -13.46 -5.71 14.93
CA GLY A 46 -14.40 -4.74 14.37
C GLY A 46 -13.98 -4.11 13.03
N HIS A 47 -12.86 -4.53 12.45
CA HIS A 47 -12.29 -3.96 11.21
C HIS A 47 -13.07 -4.29 9.93
N LYS A 48 -13.97 -5.28 9.92
CA LYS A 48 -14.63 -5.81 8.69
C LYS A 48 -15.37 -4.76 7.85
N PHE A 49 -15.80 -3.67 8.45
CA PHE A 49 -16.55 -2.59 7.77
C PHE A 49 -15.78 -1.28 7.72
N LEU A 50 -14.56 -1.26 8.24
CA LEU A 50 -13.73 -0.06 8.25
C LEU A 50 -13.12 0.21 6.87
N LYS A 51 -12.83 1.47 6.61
CA LYS A 51 -11.98 1.91 5.52
C LYS A 51 -10.52 1.63 5.86
N ILE A 52 -9.66 1.49 4.86
CA ILE A 52 -8.23 1.16 5.05
C ILE A 52 -7.57 2.14 6.03
N LYS A 53 -7.86 3.44 5.92
CA LYS A 53 -7.30 4.51 6.76
C LYS A 53 -7.62 4.35 8.25
N ASP A 54 -8.75 3.71 8.58
CA ASP A 54 -9.27 3.62 9.94
C ASP A 54 -8.91 2.32 10.66
N VAL A 55 -8.23 1.39 9.96
CA VAL A 55 -7.88 0.08 10.53
C VAL A 55 -6.74 0.22 11.55
N LYS A 56 -7.05 -0.11 12.81
CA LYS A 56 -6.07 -0.09 13.91
C LYS A 56 -5.33 -1.42 14.04
N ILE A 57 -4.06 -1.33 14.38
CA ILE A 57 -3.21 -2.47 14.69
C ILE A 57 -3.49 -2.96 16.12
N ASN A 58 -3.52 -4.28 16.30
CA ASN A 58 -3.61 -4.88 17.64
C ASN A 58 -2.21 -5.00 18.26
N ASN A 59 -1.82 -3.98 18.99
CA ASN A 59 -0.50 -3.91 19.64
C ASN A 59 -0.39 -4.76 20.93
N LEU A 60 -1.46 -5.43 21.38
CA LEU A 60 -1.40 -6.41 22.48
C LEU A 60 -0.61 -7.67 22.07
N ILE A 61 -0.53 -7.96 20.78
CA ILE A 61 0.28 -9.04 20.22
C ILE A 61 1.68 -8.49 19.93
N PRO A 62 2.78 -9.16 20.33
CA PRO A 62 4.13 -8.69 20.11
C PRO A 62 4.61 -8.90 18.65
N TRP A 63 3.77 -8.54 17.68
CA TRP A 63 3.95 -8.78 16.24
C TRP A 63 5.23 -8.15 15.68
N ARG A 64 5.63 -7.00 16.23
CA ARG A 64 6.85 -6.30 15.82
C ARG A 64 8.09 -7.15 16.07
N LYS A 65 8.23 -7.69 17.30
CA LYS A 65 9.34 -8.59 17.66
C LYS A 65 9.31 -9.88 16.83
N ILE A 66 8.12 -10.44 16.61
CA ILE A 66 7.93 -11.67 15.82
C ILE A 66 8.36 -11.45 14.37
N ASN A 67 7.87 -10.39 13.73
CA ASN A 67 8.18 -10.09 12.33
C ASN A 67 9.66 -9.71 12.16
N TRP A 68 10.22 -8.91 13.06
CA TRP A 68 11.64 -8.57 13.04
C TRP A 68 12.54 -9.81 13.13
N LYS A 69 12.20 -10.75 14.03
CA LYS A 69 12.92 -12.03 14.13
C LYS A 69 12.84 -12.84 12.82
N LYS A 70 11.70 -12.88 12.16
CA LYS A 70 11.55 -13.55 10.86
C LYS A 70 12.42 -12.90 9.78
N ILE A 71 12.43 -11.57 9.70
CA ILE A 71 13.25 -10.82 8.74
C ILE A 71 14.73 -11.10 8.98
N THR A 72 15.22 -10.96 10.21
CA THR A 72 16.63 -11.20 10.52
C THR A 72 17.02 -12.66 10.27
N SER A 73 16.16 -13.61 10.61
CA SER A 73 16.41 -15.04 10.33
C SER A 73 16.49 -15.34 8.83
N GLY A 74 15.68 -14.69 8.00
CA GLY A 74 15.64 -14.92 6.55
C GLY A 74 16.75 -14.19 5.79
N TYR A 75 17.16 -13.01 6.25
CA TYR A 75 18.03 -12.14 5.46
C TYR A 75 19.39 -11.82 6.08
N ASN A 76 19.71 -12.28 7.30
CA ASN A 76 20.96 -11.91 7.99
C ASN A 76 22.22 -12.25 7.17
N ASN A 77 22.17 -13.30 6.36
CA ASN A 77 23.27 -13.72 5.48
C ASN A 77 23.17 -13.16 4.05
N ALA A 78 22.17 -12.35 3.74
CA ALA A 78 22.02 -11.75 2.43
C ALA A 78 23.02 -10.60 2.25
N LYS A 79 23.74 -10.61 1.12
CA LYS A 79 24.87 -9.71 0.81
C LYS A 79 24.58 -8.23 1.11
N TYR A 80 23.39 -7.78 0.81
CA TYR A 80 23.03 -6.36 0.90
C TYR A 80 22.10 -6.03 2.08
N PHE A 81 21.79 -6.97 2.96
CA PHE A 81 20.87 -6.76 4.06
C PHE A 81 21.34 -5.65 5.02
N HIS A 82 22.64 -5.52 5.20
CA HIS A 82 23.23 -4.49 6.04
C HIS A 82 22.85 -3.05 5.62
N LEU A 83 22.57 -2.81 4.33
CA LEU A 83 22.15 -1.51 3.81
C LEU A 83 20.73 -1.10 4.23
N TYR A 84 19.89 -2.09 4.56
CA TYR A 84 18.46 -1.91 4.84
C TYR A 84 18.09 -2.22 6.29
N LYS A 85 18.96 -2.96 6.99
CA LYS A 85 18.71 -3.52 8.32
C LYS A 85 18.26 -2.46 9.33
N ASP A 86 18.96 -1.34 9.40
CA ASP A 86 18.68 -0.31 10.40
C ASP A 86 17.34 0.38 10.18
N TYR A 87 16.96 0.61 8.91
CA TYR A 87 15.63 1.11 8.60
C TYR A 87 14.54 0.16 9.10
N PHE A 88 14.62 -1.12 8.74
CA PHE A 88 13.61 -2.09 9.18
C PHE A 88 13.62 -2.31 10.69
N LYS A 89 14.78 -2.29 11.33
CA LYS A 89 14.88 -2.33 12.78
C LYS A 89 14.08 -1.18 13.41
N ASN A 90 14.34 0.04 13.00
CA ASN A 90 13.64 1.24 13.47
C ASN A 90 12.14 1.18 13.18
N LEU A 91 11.75 0.70 11.98
CA LEU A 91 10.35 0.53 11.60
C LEU A 91 9.60 -0.40 12.57
N TYR A 92 10.22 -1.51 12.99
CA TYR A 92 9.63 -2.48 13.92
C TYR A 92 9.83 -2.13 15.40
N GLU A 93 10.72 -1.22 15.74
CA GLU A 93 10.83 -0.65 17.09
C GLU A 93 9.77 0.42 17.34
N LYS A 94 9.39 1.16 16.31
CA LYS A 94 8.36 2.20 16.40
C LYS A 94 6.98 1.59 16.67
N GLU A 95 6.17 2.28 17.46
CA GLU A 95 4.78 1.94 17.67
C GLU A 95 3.88 2.52 16.58
N TRP A 96 2.98 1.70 16.06
CA TRP A 96 2.06 2.05 14.99
C TRP A 96 0.62 1.83 15.45
N GLU A 97 -0.19 2.87 15.44
CA GLU A 97 -1.62 2.77 15.76
C GLU A 97 -2.42 2.28 14.55
N PHE A 98 -2.18 2.88 13.37
CA PHE A 98 -2.92 2.59 12.14
C PHE A 98 -2.10 1.79 11.14
N LEU A 99 -2.74 0.76 10.55
CA LEU A 99 -2.13 -0.07 9.52
C LEU A 99 -1.71 0.74 8.29
N PHE A 100 -2.56 1.68 7.87
CA PHE A 100 -2.27 2.56 6.73
C PHE A 100 -0.96 3.32 6.91
N LYS A 101 -0.72 3.89 8.08
CA LYS A 101 0.51 4.67 8.37
C LYS A 101 1.77 3.82 8.26
N LEU A 102 1.75 2.59 8.76
CA LEU A 102 2.87 1.64 8.62
C LEU A 102 3.12 1.29 7.15
N ASN A 103 2.08 0.95 6.40
CA ASN A 103 2.18 0.59 4.99
C ASN A 103 2.67 1.76 4.15
N PHE A 104 2.15 2.95 4.38
CA PHE A 104 2.53 4.18 3.68
C PHE A 104 4.01 4.54 3.91
N GLU A 105 4.48 4.48 5.17
CA GLU A 105 5.88 4.71 5.50
C GLU A 105 6.80 3.72 4.76
N THR A 106 6.42 2.44 4.75
CA THR A 106 7.19 1.40 4.06
C THR A 106 7.19 1.61 2.54
N LEU A 107 6.05 1.97 1.95
CA LEU A 107 5.92 2.25 0.52
C LEU A 107 6.82 3.42 0.10
N LYS A 108 6.74 4.55 0.82
CA LYS A 108 7.57 5.72 0.56
C LYS A 108 9.06 5.39 0.59
N LYS A 109 9.48 4.63 1.59
CA LYS A 109 10.89 4.24 1.71
C LYS A 109 11.35 3.32 0.58
N CYS A 110 10.49 2.39 0.16
CA CYS A 110 10.80 1.54 -0.99
C CYS A 110 10.89 2.36 -2.29
N MET A 111 10.01 3.34 -2.50
CA MET A 111 10.10 4.25 -3.65
C MET A 111 11.40 5.04 -3.65
N ASP A 112 11.79 5.58 -2.49
CA ASP A 112 13.05 6.30 -2.30
C ASP A 112 14.26 5.43 -2.70
N TRP A 113 14.35 4.19 -2.20
CA TRP A 113 15.42 3.25 -2.57
C TRP A 113 15.43 2.86 -4.04
N LEU A 114 14.28 2.85 -4.70
CA LEU A 114 14.14 2.54 -6.12
C LEU A 114 14.32 3.79 -7.01
N GLY A 115 14.52 4.97 -6.42
CA GLY A 115 14.66 6.24 -7.16
C GLY A 115 13.37 6.70 -7.84
N ILE A 116 12.20 6.20 -7.39
CA ILE A 116 10.90 6.57 -7.95
C ILE A 116 10.49 7.94 -7.38
N LYS A 117 10.21 8.89 -8.27
CA LYS A 117 9.89 10.29 -7.95
C LYS A 117 8.42 10.65 -8.17
N THR A 118 7.60 9.68 -8.55
CA THR A 118 6.16 9.86 -8.76
C THR A 118 5.51 10.53 -7.56
N GLU A 119 4.71 11.55 -7.80
CA GLU A 119 3.92 12.22 -6.77
C GLU A 119 2.92 11.26 -6.15
N ILE A 120 2.79 11.29 -4.82
CA ILE A 120 1.81 10.48 -4.10
C ILE A 120 0.71 11.39 -3.55
N VAL A 121 -0.52 11.08 -3.91
CA VAL A 121 -1.73 11.72 -3.38
C VAL A 121 -2.52 10.68 -2.58
N ILE A 122 -3.07 11.07 -1.44
CA ILE A 122 -3.94 10.22 -0.62
C ILE A 122 -5.39 10.53 -1.00
N GLU A 123 -6.16 9.51 -1.39
CA GLU A 123 -7.53 9.70 -1.90
C GLU A 123 -8.45 10.40 -0.90
N SER A 124 -8.33 10.08 0.39
CA SER A 124 -9.15 10.72 1.42
C SER A 124 -8.94 12.24 1.55
N ASP A 125 -7.83 12.78 1.06
CA ASP A 125 -7.56 14.22 1.04
C ASP A 125 -8.25 14.92 -0.14
N LEU A 126 -8.71 14.17 -1.15
CA LEU A 126 -9.36 14.71 -2.35
C LEU A 126 -10.87 14.95 -2.16
N ASN A 127 -11.49 14.36 -1.12
CA ASN A 127 -12.93 14.45 -0.84
C ASN A 127 -13.82 14.10 -2.06
N VAL A 128 -13.47 13.03 -2.78
CA VAL A 128 -14.19 12.57 -3.96
C VAL A 128 -15.34 11.63 -3.59
N ASP A 129 -16.47 11.81 -4.28
CA ASP A 129 -17.64 10.96 -4.18
C ASP A 129 -17.69 9.93 -5.32
N GLY A 130 -18.70 9.03 -5.25
CA GLY A 130 -18.93 8.00 -6.26
C GLY A 130 -18.52 6.62 -5.82
N THR A 131 -18.83 5.64 -6.66
CA THR A 131 -18.50 4.23 -6.44
C THR A 131 -17.95 3.60 -7.71
N SER A 132 -17.19 2.50 -7.58
CA SER A 132 -16.66 1.75 -8.73
C SER A 132 -15.93 2.68 -9.73
N THR A 133 -16.19 2.55 -11.03
CA THR A 133 -15.54 3.33 -12.10
C THR A 133 -15.80 4.83 -11.99
N GLU A 134 -17.00 5.26 -11.57
CA GLU A 134 -17.32 6.67 -11.37
C GLU A 134 -16.36 7.33 -10.36
N ARG A 135 -16.07 6.64 -9.24
CA ARG A 135 -15.13 7.12 -8.24
C ARG A 135 -13.72 7.30 -8.82
N LEU A 136 -13.25 6.35 -9.63
CA LEU A 136 -11.94 6.45 -10.29
C LEU A 136 -11.87 7.65 -11.23
N VAL A 137 -12.95 7.87 -11.99
CA VAL A 137 -13.12 9.04 -12.86
C VAL A 137 -13.04 10.34 -12.05
N ASN A 138 -13.73 10.41 -10.92
CA ASN A 138 -13.74 11.60 -10.06
C ASN A 138 -12.37 11.84 -9.42
N VAL A 139 -11.64 10.78 -9.05
CA VAL A 139 -10.24 10.86 -8.60
C VAL A 139 -9.36 11.46 -9.70
N CYS A 140 -9.46 10.97 -10.94
CA CYS A 140 -8.68 11.51 -12.08
C CYS A 140 -8.95 13.01 -12.28
N LYS A 141 -10.21 13.42 -12.24
CA LYS A 141 -10.59 14.85 -12.32
C LYS A 141 -10.00 15.67 -11.19
N ALA A 142 -10.07 15.15 -9.95
CA ALA A 142 -9.60 15.88 -8.77
C ALA A 142 -8.09 16.14 -8.79
N VAL A 143 -7.31 15.22 -9.41
CA VAL A 143 -5.85 15.41 -9.57
C VAL A 143 -5.46 16.02 -10.92
N GLY A 144 -6.42 16.36 -11.80
CA GLY A 144 -6.14 16.93 -13.11
C GLY A 144 -5.49 15.95 -14.10
N ALA A 145 -5.71 14.65 -13.91
CA ALA A 145 -5.13 13.62 -14.79
C ALA A 145 -5.96 13.48 -16.07
N ASP A 146 -5.28 13.38 -17.22
CA ASP A 146 -5.87 13.11 -18.54
C ASP A 146 -5.82 11.64 -18.93
N THR A 147 -5.04 10.85 -18.22
CA THR A 147 -4.83 9.43 -18.50
C THR A 147 -4.90 8.61 -17.21
N TYR A 148 -5.67 7.52 -17.24
CA TYR A 148 -5.74 6.54 -16.15
C TYR A 148 -4.98 5.26 -16.52
N ILE A 149 -3.94 4.94 -15.74
CA ILE A 149 -3.18 3.70 -15.93
C ILE A 149 -3.82 2.59 -15.10
N SER A 150 -4.46 1.63 -15.76
CA SER A 150 -5.04 0.45 -15.14
C SER A 150 -4.08 -0.74 -15.17
N GLY A 151 -4.23 -1.64 -14.20
CA GLY A 151 -3.61 -2.96 -14.25
C GLY A 151 -4.30 -3.88 -15.28
N ILE A 152 -3.69 -5.03 -15.58
CA ILE A 152 -4.19 -6.01 -16.57
C ILE A 152 -5.65 -6.43 -16.27
N SER A 153 -6.04 -6.51 -15.03
CA SER A 153 -7.41 -6.87 -14.60
C SER A 153 -8.40 -5.70 -14.68
N GLY A 154 -7.98 -4.51 -15.10
CA GLY A 154 -8.86 -3.34 -15.19
C GLY A 154 -10.02 -3.55 -16.14
N GLY A 155 -9.79 -4.20 -17.29
CA GLY A 155 -10.82 -4.49 -18.29
C GLY A 155 -11.97 -5.37 -17.78
N ASP A 156 -11.77 -6.11 -16.67
CA ASP A 156 -12.79 -7.00 -16.12
C ASP A 156 -13.87 -6.26 -15.32
N TYR A 157 -13.60 -5.02 -14.85
CA TYR A 157 -14.50 -4.29 -13.94
C TYR A 157 -14.67 -2.80 -14.25
N LEU A 158 -13.88 -2.25 -15.17
CA LEU A 158 -13.99 -0.85 -15.56
C LEU A 158 -15.04 -0.64 -16.64
N ASP A 159 -15.88 0.36 -16.47
CA ASP A 159 -16.71 0.89 -17.56
C ASP A 159 -15.91 1.96 -18.31
N GLU A 160 -15.25 1.56 -19.40
CA GLU A 160 -14.38 2.43 -20.21
C GLU A 160 -15.14 3.64 -20.77
N LYS A 161 -16.44 3.52 -21.04
CA LYS A 161 -17.28 4.62 -21.54
C LYS A 161 -17.39 5.79 -20.56
N LEU A 162 -17.21 5.54 -19.27
CA LEU A 162 -17.20 6.60 -18.26
C LEU A 162 -15.91 7.43 -18.34
N PHE A 163 -14.80 6.84 -18.76
CA PHE A 163 -13.54 7.56 -18.99
C PHE A 163 -13.57 8.36 -20.30
N GLU A 164 -14.20 7.85 -21.39
CA GLU A 164 -14.34 8.56 -22.66
C GLU A 164 -15.14 9.87 -22.55
N LYS A 165 -16.06 9.95 -21.59
CA LYS A 165 -16.85 11.16 -21.31
C LYS A 165 -16.07 12.25 -20.56
N ILE A 166 -14.84 11.98 -20.16
CA ILE A 166 -13.96 12.96 -19.53
C ILE A 166 -13.20 13.67 -20.64
N THR A 167 -13.83 14.60 -21.31
CA THR A 167 -13.09 15.63 -22.03
C THR A 167 -12.52 16.55 -20.96
N LEU A 168 -11.26 16.41 -20.66
CA LEU A 168 -10.53 17.32 -19.79
C LEU A 168 -10.39 18.63 -20.59
N ASN A 169 -11.12 19.66 -20.18
CA ASN A 169 -10.94 21.03 -20.64
C ASN A 169 -9.69 21.62 -20.02
#